data_37e9b493e826359e4fd6152d60e174b1
#
_entry.id   37e9b493e826359e4fd6152d60e174b1
#
_cell.length_a   1.000
_cell.length_b   1.000
_cell.length_c   1.000
_cell.angle_alpha   90.00
_cell.angle_beta   90.00
_cell.angle_gamma   90.00
#
_symmetry.space_group_name_H-M   'P 1'
#
loop_
_entity.id
_entity.type
_entity.pdbx_description
1 polymer ?
#
loop_
_entity_poly.entity_id
_entity_poly.type
_entity_poly.pdbx_seq_one_letter_code
_entity_poly.pdbx_strand_id
1 'polypeptide(L)'
;MIKRLQKRYALSEQGVKDLVKGCLACVLQNLSFMFPVGLLYFLVADLMNGSVASEKSAYYIIGCAVCLCLILFTTYIQYNATYFATYTESGVRRITLAERLRKIPLSFFGKKDLADLTSTIMADCTFLEQSF
;
A
#
# COMPACT_ATOMS: atom_id res chain seq x y z
N MET A 1 8.41 16.65 10.23
CA MET A 1 7.42 16.06 9.30
C MET A 1 6.70 14.87 9.95
N ILE A 2 7.41 13.90 10.48
CA ILE A 2 6.89 12.69 11.15
C ILE A 2 5.91 13.02 12.30
N LYS A 3 6.26 13.91 13.23
CA LYS A 3 5.40 14.31 14.37
C LYS A 3 4.08 14.99 13.94
N ARG A 4 4.05 15.68 12.80
CA ARG A 4 2.81 16.28 12.25
C ARG A 4 1.89 15.23 11.66
N LEU A 5 2.45 14.22 10.99
CA LEU A 5 1.70 13.08 10.45
C LEU A 5 1.12 12.22 11.59
N GLN A 6 1.89 11.94 12.64
CA GLN A 6 1.40 11.24 13.83
C GLN A 6 0.19 11.93 14.46
N LYS A 7 0.25 13.27 14.63
CA LYS A 7 -0.84 14.01 15.25
C LYS A 7 -2.08 14.12 14.36
N ARG A 8 -1.92 14.09 13.04
CA ARG A 8 -3.02 14.26 12.09
C ARG A 8 -3.76 12.96 11.82
N TYR A 9 -3.06 11.82 11.83
CA TYR A 9 -3.60 10.51 11.51
C TYR A 9 -3.65 9.55 12.71
N ALA A 10 -3.26 10.02 13.90
CA ALA A 10 -3.19 9.22 15.14
C ALA A 10 -2.45 7.87 14.94
N LEU A 11 -1.41 7.87 14.09
CA LEU A 11 -0.60 6.71 13.76
C LEU A 11 0.46 6.45 14.84
N SER A 12 0.83 5.18 15.01
CA SER A 12 1.99 4.80 15.81
C SER A 12 3.30 5.30 15.16
N GLU A 13 4.40 5.37 15.90
CA GLU A 13 5.71 5.75 15.33
C GLU A 13 6.15 4.79 14.20
N GLN A 14 5.77 3.54 14.34
CA GLN A 14 6.05 2.49 13.36
C GLN A 14 5.15 2.64 12.13
N GLY A 15 3.86 2.94 12.33
CA GLY A 15 2.91 3.18 11.26
C GLY A 15 3.29 4.36 10.35
N VAL A 16 3.87 5.43 10.90
CA VAL A 16 4.37 6.56 10.07
C VAL A 16 5.56 6.16 9.20
N LYS A 17 6.49 5.37 9.74
CA LYS A 17 7.64 4.86 8.96
C LYS A 17 7.20 3.94 7.84
N ASP A 18 6.24 3.08 8.13
CA ASP A 18 5.70 2.13 7.16
C ASP A 18 4.86 2.84 6.09
N LEU A 19 4.12 3.88 6.45
CA LEU A 19 3.43 4.74 5.49
C LEU A 19 4.41 5.43 4.53
N VAL A 20 5.51 5.95 5.02
CA VAL A 20 6.55 6.56 4.16
C VAL A 20 7.19 5.53 3.24
N LYS A 21 7.46 4.32 3.73
CA LYS A 21 7.95 3.20 2.90
C LYS A 21 6.94 2.81 1.83
N GLY A 22 5.66 2.71 2.19
CA GLY A 22 4.56 2.44 1.26
C GLY A 22 4.47 3.49 0.15
N CYS A 23 4.53 4.78 0.49
CA CYS A 23 4.54 5.87 -0.48
C CYS A 23 5.75 5.78 -1.43
N LEU A 24 6.95 5.51 -0.91
CA LEU A 24 8.15 5.32 -1.75
C LEU A 24 8.02 4.11 -2.67
N ALA A 25 7.48 3.01 -2.18
CA ALA A 25 7.24 1.80 -2.98
C ALA A 25 6.21 2.08 -4.10
N CYS A 26 5.14 2.85 -3.83
CA CYS A 26 4.18 3.28 -4.83
C CYS A 26 4.82 4.15 -5.92
N VAL A 27 5.69 5.09 -5.54
CA VAL A 27 6.42 5.93 -6.52
C VAL A 27 7.32 5.07 -7.40
N LEU A 28 8.08 4.15 -6.81
CA LEU A 28 8.94 3.20 -7.54
C LEU A 28 8.14 2.34 -8.52
N GLN A 29 6.97 1.86 -8.12
CA GLN A 29 6.11 1.07 -8.99
C GLN A 29 5.58 1.90 -10.16
N ASN A 30 5.12 3.13 -9.90
CA ASN A 30 4.63 4.02 -10.97
C ASN A 30 5.75 4.37 -11.96
N LEU A 31 6.98 4.56 -11.50
CA LEU A 31 8.14 4.74 -12.39
C LEU A 31 8.39 3.48 -13.23
N SER A 32 8.23 2.29 -12.67
CA SER A 32 8.38 1.03 -13.41
C SER A 32 7.37 0.88 -14.54
N PHE A 33 6.16 1.42 -14.41
CA PHE A 33 5.17 1.43 -15.50
C PHE A 33 5.53 2.35 -16.67
N MET A 34 6.49 3.26 -16.51
CA MET A 34 6.96 4.08 -17.64
C MET A 34 7.86 3.30 -18.61
N PHE A 35 8.53 2.23 -18.17
CA PHE A 35 9.42 1.44 -19.04
C PHE A 35 8.69 0.76 -20.21
N PRO A 36 7.57 0.05 -20.02
CA PRO A 36 6.81 -0.51 -21.13
C PRO A 36 6.32 0.53 -22.13
N VAL A 37 5.95 1.72 -21.65
CA VAL A 37 5.49 2.81 -22.54
C VAL A 37 6.64 3.30 -23.42
N GLY A 38 7.85 3.45 -22.85
CA GLY A 38 9.05 3.79 -23.61
C GLY A 38 9.41 2.73 -24.64
N LEU A 39 9.31 1.45 -24.27
CA LEU A 39 9.59 0.33 -25.16
C LEU A 39 8.58 0.30 -26.33
N LEU A 40 7.30 0.55 -26.06
CA LEU A 40 6.26 0.63 -27.06
C LEU A 40 6.49 1.80 -28.03
N TYR A 41 6.95 2.94 -27.54
CA TYR A 41 7.32 4.08 -28.36
C TYR A 41 8.44 3.74 -29.36
N PHE A 42 9.51 3.08 -28.89
CA PHE A 42 10.61 2.65 -29.79
C PHE A 42 10.16 1.62 -30.81
N LEU A 43 9.30 0.69 -30.41
CA LEU A 43 8.74 -0.32 -31.32
C LEU A 43 7.92 0.34 -32.45
N VAL A 44 7.06 1.31 -32.11
CA VAL A 44 6.24 2.02 -33.09
C VAL A 44 7.13 2.87 -34.02
N ALA A 45 8.15 3.53 -33.50
CA ALA A 45 9.09 4.33 -34.29
C ALA A 45 9.87 3.45 -35.28
N ASP A 46 10.35 2.28 -34.87
CA ASP A 46 11.03 1.32 -35.75
C ASP A 46 10.10 0.72 -36.81
N LEU A 47 8.83 0.47 -36.48
CA LEU A 47 7.79 0.03 -37.42
C LEU A 47 7.54 1.10 -38.51
N MET A 48 7.42 2.36 -38.11
CA MET A 48 7.19 3.46 -39.07
C MET A 48 8.39 3.67 -39.99
N ASN A 49 9.60 3.42 -39.52
CA ASN A 49 10.84 3.52 -40.32
C ASN A 49 11.11 2.28 -41.17
N GLY A 50 10.23 1.26 -41.14
CA GLY A 50 10.40 0.02 -41.91
C GLY A 50 11.64 -0.80 -41.52
N SER A 51 12.24 -0.54 -40.37
CA SER A 51 13.53 -1.12 -39.94
C SER A 51 13.39 -2.35 -39.06
N VAL A 52 12.19 -2.94 -39.00
CA VAL A 52 11.92 -4.15 -38.18
C VAL A 52 12.49 -5.38 -38.92
N ALA A 53 13.79 -5.60 -38.76
CA ALA A 53 14.42 -6.87 -39.14
C ALA A 53 14.14 -7.92 -38.05
N SER A 54 14.16 -9.19 -38.44
CA SER A 54 13.93 -10.34 -37.54
C SER A 54 14.81 -10.33 -36.29
N GLU A 55 16.03 -9.80 -36.39
CA GLU A 55 16.96 -9.64 -35.26
C GLU A 55 16.47 -8.64 -34.21
N LYS A 56 15.84 -7.52 -34.65
CA LYS A 56 15.29 -6.52 -33.72
C LYS A 56 14.06 -7.01 -32.97
N SER A 57 13.31 -7.94 -33.55
CA SER A 57 12.15 -8.56 -32.88
C SER A 57 12.54 -9.28 -31.60
N ALA A 58 13.68 -9.96 -31.57
CA ALA A 58 14.19 -10.63 -30.39
C ALA A 58 14.51 -9.64 -29.25
N TYR A 59 15.07 -8.46 -29.57
CA TYR A 59 15.34 -7.41 -28.57
C TYR A 59 14.05 -6.90 -27.90
N TYR A 60 12.99 -6.73 -28.67
CA TYR A 60 11.70 -6.27 -28.11
C TYR A 60 11.04 -7.34 -27.23
N ILE A 61 11.15 -8.61 -27.59
CA ILE A 61 10.65 -9.73 -26.77
C ILE A 61 11.41 -9.80 -25.43
N ILE A 62 12.73 -9.71 -25.47
CA ILE A 62 13.58 -9.71 -24.27
C ILE A 62 13.28 -8.47 -23.43
N GLY A 63 13.16 -7.30 -24.05
CA GLY A 63 12.79 -6.04 -23.37
C GLY A 63 11.45 -6.14 -22.66
N CYS A 64 10.46 -6.75 -23.31
CA CYS A 64 9.15 -6.97 -22.73
C CYS A 64 9.22 -7.93 -21.52
N ALA A 65 9.97 -9.01 -21.62
CA ALA A 65 10.18 -9.94 -20.52
C ALA A 65 10.88 -9.28 -19.31
N VAL A 66 11.90 -8.46 -19.56
CA VAL A 66 12.58 -7.69 -18.52
C VAL A 66 11.63 -6.69 -17.85
N CYS A 67 10.82 -5.96 -18.62
CA CYS A 67 9.82 -5.03 -18.09
C CYS A 67 8.78 -5.76 -17.21
N LEU A 68 8.30 -6.93 -17.64
CA LEU A 68 7.38 -7.74 -16.85
C LEU A 68 8.00 -8.19 -15.53
N CYS A 69 9.23 -8.68 -15.55
CA CYS A 69 9.94 -9.07 -14.34
C CYS A 69 10.13 -7.87 -13.37
N LEU A 70 10.46 -6.69 -13.90
CA LEU A 70 10.60 -5.45 -13.13
C LEU A 70 9.28 -5.04 -12.49
N ILE A 71 8.18 -5.08 -13.23
CA ILE A 71 6.84 -4.75 -12.73
C ILE A 71 6.44 -5.73 -11.65
N LEU A 72 6.59 -7.03 -11.85
CA LEU A 72 6.27 -8.03 -10.84
C LEU A 72 7.07 -7.84 -9.56
N PHE A 73 8.37 -7.55 -9.67
CA PHE A 73 9.23 -7.31 -8.52
C PHE A 73 8.84 -6.05 -7.75
N THR A 74 8.59 -4.94 -8.44
CA THR A 74 8.17 -3.68 -7.79
C THR A 74 6.77 -3.78 -7.20
N THR A 75 5.85 -4.50 -7.86
CA THR A 75 4.51 -4.78 -7.33
C THR A 75 4.58 -5.61 -6.05
N TYR A 76 5.45 -6.63 -6.01
CA TYR A 76 5.65 -7.43 -4.81
C TYR A 76 6.16 -6.61 -3.63
N ILE A 77 7.13 -5.72 -3.86
CA ILE A 77 7.66 -4.81 -2.82
C ILE A 77 6.58 -3.86 -2.33
N GLN A 78 5.83 -3.25 -3.25
CA GLN A 78 4.75 -2.33 -2.91
C GLN A 78 3.63 -3.03 -2.14
N TYR A 79 3.21 -4.19 -2.59
CA TYR A 79 2.19 -4.98 -1.92
C TYR A 79 2.59 -5.31 -0.47
N ASN A 80 3.81 -5.81 -0.26
CA ASN A 80 4.32 -6.09 1.08
C ASN A 80 4.39 -4.82 1.94
N ALA A 81 4.90 -3.72 1.40
CA ALA A 81 5.04 -2.47 2.15
C ALA A 81 3.68 -1.90 2.56
N THR A 82 2.66 -2.01 1.69
CA THR A 82 1.33 -1.43 1.95
C THR A 82 0.48 -2.36 2.82
N TYR A 83 0.43 -3.65 2.49
CA TYR A 83 -0.42 -4.61 3.20
C TYR A 83 0.04 -4.84 4.64
N PHE A 84 1.33 -5.08 4.85
CA PHE A 84 1.88 -5.28 6.20
C PHE A 84 1.70 -4.04 7.07
N ALA A 85 1.91 -2.85 6.52
CA ALA A 85 1.72 -1.61 7.25
C ALA A 85 0.27 -1.45 7.74
N THR A 86 -0.70 -1.69 6.86
CA THR A 86 -2.13 -1.55 7.18
C THR A 86 -2.58 -2.55 8.23
N TYR A 87 -2.23 -3.83 8.08
CA TYR A 87 -2.63 -4.87 9.05
C TYR A 87 -1.97 -4.71 10.41
N THR A 88 -0.69 -4.33 10.45
CA THR A 88 0.02 -4.13 11.71
C THR A 88 -0.55 -2.94 12.47
N GLU A 89 -0.80 -1.82 11.79
CA GLU A 89 -1.37 -0.62 12.41
C GLU A 89 -2.81 -0.87 12.91
N SER A 90 -3.61 -1.59 12.14
CA SER A 90 -4.95 -2.00 12.55
C SER A 90 -4.93 -2.88 13.80
N GLY A 91 -4.04 -3.88 13.85
CA GLY A 91 -3.85 -4.73 15.01
C GLY A 91 -3.46 -3.94 16.26
N VAL A 92 -2.49 -3.03 16.15
CA VAL A 92 -2.06 -2.15 17.25
C VAL A 92 -3.20 -1.28 17.75
N ARG A 93 -4.01 -0.71 16.86
CA ARG A 93 -5.17 0.10 17.23
C ARG A 93 -6.23 -0.71 17.98
N ARG A 94 -6.56 -1.92 17.52
CA ARG A 94 -7.51 -2.81 18.20
C ARG A 94 -7.05 -3.16 19.61
N ILE A 95 -5.77 -3.50 19.79
CA ILE A 95 -5.18 -3.79 21.10
C ILE A 95 -5.24 -2.56 22.01
N THR A 96 -4.84 -1.39 21.50
CA THR A 96 -4.86 -0.14 22.27
C THR A 96 -6.26 0.25 22.70
N LEU A 97 -7.25 0.06 21.84
CA LEU A 97 -8.66 0.28 22.16
C LEU A 97 -9.15 -0.69 23.23
N ALA A 98 -8.85 -1.97 23.11
CA ALA A 98 -9.19 -2.99 24.11
C ALA A 98 -8.56 -2.68 25.49
N GLU A 99 -7.30 -2.24 25.52
CA GLU A 99 -6.63 -1.82 26.75
C GLU A 99 -7.28 -0.60 27.38
N ARG A 100 -7.72 0.37 26.60
CA ARG A 100 -8.45 1.55 27.08
C ARG A 100 -9.82 1.15 27.64
N LEU A 101 -10.56 0.28 26.94
CA LEU A 101 -11.83 -0.25 27.42
C LEU A 101 -11.69 -0.97 28.77
N ARG A 102 -10.62 -1.76 28.94
CA ARG A 102 -10.35 -2.46 30.20
C ARG A 102 -10.11 -1.53 31.38
N LYS A 103 -9.72 -0.29 31.16
CA LYS A 103 -9.49 0.73 32.20
C LYS A 103 -10.75 1.53 32.56
N ILE A 104 -11.84 1.35 31.83
CA ILE A 104 -13.10 2.04 32.13
C ILE A 104 -13.82 1.35 33.30
N PRO A 105 -14.35 2.12 34.27
CA PRO A 105 -15.03 1.55 35.42
C PRO A 105 -16.30 0.78 35.02
N LEU A 106 -16.57 -0.33 35.73
CA LEU A 106 -17.72 -1.21 35.45
C LEU A 106 -19.08 -0.48 35.43
N SER A 107 -19.20 0.62 36.16
CA SER A 107 -20.41 1.45 36.17
C SER A 107 -20.78 2.06 34.80
N PHE A 108 -19.80 2.18 33.91
CA PHE A 108 -20.04 2.64 32.54
C PHE A 108 -20.76 1.58 31.69
N PHE A 109 -20.41 0.31 31.88
CA PHE A 109 -21.00 -0.83 31.17
C PHE A 109 -22.42 -1.17 31.64
N GLY A 110 -22.83 -0.70 32.81
CA GLY A 110 -24.23 -0.83 33.28
C GLY A 110 -25.20 0.13 32.60
N LYS A 111 -24.69 1.16 31.89
CA LYS A 111 -25.51 2.19 31.20
C LYS A 111 -25.51 2.05 29.67
N LYS A 112 -24.60 1.29 29.11
CA LYS A 112 -24.48 1.04 27.66
C LYS A 112 -24.33 -0.45 27.40
N ASP A 113 -25.02 -0.94 26.40
CA ASP A 113 -24.88 -2.34 25.99
C ASP A 113 -23.47 -2.60 25.46
N LEU A 114 -22.80 -3.55 26.07
CA LEU A 114 -21.44 -3.95 25.73
C LEU A 114 -21.37 -4.48 24.28
N ALA A 115 -22.43 -5.13 23.81
CA ALA A 115 -22.52 -5.65 22.46
C ALA A 115 -22.56 -4.51 21.41
N ASP A 116 -23.34 -3.46 21.67
CA ASP A 116 -23.42 -2.28 20.80
C ASP A 116 -22.09 -1.52 20.75
N LEU A 117 -21.43 -1.36 21.89
CA LEU A 117 -20.12 -0.70 21.95
C LEU A 117 -19.07 -1.50 21.18
N THR A 118 -19.06 -2.82 21.30
CA THR A 118 -18.09 -3.69 20.61
C THR A 118 -18.33 -3.69 19.11
N SER A 119 -19.59 -3.73 18.67
CA SER A 119 -19.95 -3.70 17.25
C SER A 119 -19.57 -2.36 16.60
N THR A 120 -19.80 -1.24 17.28
CA THR A 120 -19.41 0.09 16.81
C THR A 120 -17.88 0.22 16.67
N ILE A 121 -17.12 -0.25 17.68
CA ILE A 121 -15.66 -0.22 17.63
C ILE A 121 -15.11 -1.08 16.49
N MET A 122 -15.69 -2.27 16.28
CA MET A 122 -15.29 -3.14 15.19
C MET A 122 -15.59 -2.53 13.82
N ALA A 123 -16.77 -1.92 13.66
CA ALA A 123 -17.13 -1.22 12.43
C ALA A 123 -16.19 -0.05 12.14
N ASP A 124 -15.91 0.80 13.12
CA ASP A 124 -15.01 1.94 12.97
C ASP A 124 -13.58 1.53 12.64
N CYS A 125 -13.07 0.45 13.25
CA CYS A 125 -11.77 -0.10 12.91
C CYS A 125 -11.72 -0.62 11.47
N THR A 126 -12.79 -1.26 10.99
CA THR A 126 -12.88 -1.76 9.60
C THR A 126 -12.94 -0.61 8.60
N PHE A 127 -13.67 0.47 8.88
CA PHE A 127 -13.67 1.67 8.04
C PHE A 127 -12.30 2.33 7.95
N LEU A 128 -11.54 2.36 9.04
CA LEU A 128 -10.16 2.87 9.04
C LEU A 128 -9.22 1.98 8.23
N GLU A 129 -9.40 0.66 8.24
CA GLU A 129 -8.64 -0.28 7.41
C GLU A 129 -8.88 -0.05 5.91
N GLN A 130 -10.11 0.28 5.53
CA GLN A 130 -10.47 0.55 4.12
C GLN A 130 -10.02 1.94 3.64
N SER A 131 -9.71 2.85 4.56
CA SER A 131 -9.30 4.23 4.24
C SER A 131 -7.80 4.38 4.00
N PHE A 132 -6.99 3.36 4.30
CA PHE A 132 -5.55 3.30 4.10
C PHE A 132 -5.18 2.34 2.98
#